data_d43a96ea7b12fb2d710602dac9c430c0
#
_entry.id   d43a96ea7b12fb2d710602dac9c430c0
#
_cell.length_a   1.000
_cell.length_b   1.000
_cell.length_c   1.000
_cell.angle_alpha   90.00
_cell.angle_beta   90.00
_cell.angle_gamma   90.00
#
_symmetry.space_group_name_H-M   'P 1'
#
loop_
_entity.id
_entity.type
_entity.pdbx_description
1 polymer ?
#
loop_
_entity_poly.entity_id
_entity_poly.type
_entity_poly.pdbx_seq_one_letter_code
_entity_poly.pdbx_strand_id
1 'polypeptide(L)'
;NDHISEKEKKKMNSEIENRNKNSLDALKTVGVKKVKFLNYSDNELDTLPLLQIVKDVEKEINSHKPKTIFTHHYNDLNIDHRIAYESTITASRPLESCPVKSIFSFEAISSSDWRQPYSFKPNVFVDISIELKSKIQALSKYKKEIRNFPHPRSKKTIESVATRWGSLYGFKAAEAFELVMCKTSNFDNLFT
;
A
#
# COMPACT_ATOMS: atom_id res chain seq x y z
N ASN A 1 24.29 11.23 14.86
CA ASN A 1 23.94 11.62 13.46
C ASN A 1 24.18 13.11 13.19
N ASP A 2 25.38 13.62 13.60
CA ASP A 2 25.65 15.07 13.61
C ASP A 2 26.53 15.55 12.45
N HIS A 3 26.50 14.86 11.29
CA HIS A 3 27.40 15.21 10.17
C HIS A 3 26.70 15.47 8.83
N ILE A 4 25.37 15.67 8.83
CA ILE A 4 24.68 16.05 7.60
C ILE A 4 24.78 17.55 7.40
N SER A 5 25.40 18.01 6.31
CA SER A 5 25.54 19.43 5.99
C SER A 5 24.17 20.09 5.76
N GLU A 6 24.08 21.40 6.00
CA GLU A 6 22.86 22.18 5.73
C GLU A 6 22.37 22.08 4.27
N LYS A 7 23.29 21.90 3.34
CA LYS A 7 22.98 21.68 1.92
C LYS A 7 22.31 20.32 1.68
N GLU A 8 22.75 19.27 2.36
CA GLU A 8 22.17 17.94 2.29
C GLU A 8 20.79 17.91 2.97
N LYS A 9 20.62 18.56 4.11
CA LYS A 9 19.30 18.71 4.78
C LYS A 9 18.30 19.42 3.87
N LYS A 10 18.67 20.52 3.24
CA LYS A 10 17.81 21.23 2.27
C LYS A 10 17.45 20.36 1.08
N LYS A 11 18.38 19.57 0.56
CA LYS A 11 18.12 18.62 -0.55
C LYS A 11 17.15 17.55 -0.12
N MET A 12 17.34 16.91 1.05
CA MET A 12 16.43 15.91 1.61
C MET A 12 15.01 16.47 1.78
N ASN A 13 14.86 17.64 2.39
CA ASN A 13 13.56 18.27 2.57
C ASN A 13 12.85 18.52 1.23
N SER A 14 13.58 19.05 0.24
CA SER A 14 13.02 19.25 -1.11
C SER A 14 12.60 17.93 -1.79
N GLU A 15 13.33 16.84 -1.57
CA GLU A 15 12.96 15.52 -2.10
C GLU A 15 11.70 14.97 -1.42
N ILE A 16 11.56 15.13 -0.11
CA ILE A 16 10.36 14.75 0.66
C ILE A 16 9.15 15.56 0.17
N GLU A 17 9.29 16.88 0.04
CA GLU A 17 8.21 17.75 -0.45
C GLU A 17 7.75 17.35 -1.86
N ASN A 18 8.70 17.09 -2.78
CA ASN A 18 8.38 16.64 -4.13
C ASN A 18 7.69 15.26 -4.13
N ARG A 19 8.11 14.33 -3.28
CA ARG A 19 7.47 13.02 -3.13
C ARG A 19 6.03 13.17 -2.60
N ASN A 20 5.83 13.97 -1.57
CA ASN A 20 4.52 14.25 -1.01
C ASN A 20 3.58 14.89 -2.05
N LYS A 21 4.08 15.85 -2.83
CA LYS A 21 3.33 16.46 -3.93
C LYS A 21 2.92 15.43 -4.98
N ASN A 22 3.88 14.60 -5.45
CA ASN A 22 3.58 13.53 -6.41
C ASN A 22 2.55 12.55 -5.87
N SER A 23 2.62 12.21 -4.56
CA SER A 23 1.64 11.36 -3.89
C SER A 23 0.25 11.99 -3.90
N LEU A 24 0.13 13.27 -3.54
CA LEU A 24 -1.15 13.97 -3.55
C LEU A 24 -1.76 14.03 -4.96
N ASP A 25 -0.94 14.32 -5.97
CA ASP A 25 -1.38 14.37 -7.37
C ASP A 25 -1.83 12.99 -7.88
N ALA A 26 -1.13 11.92 -7.50
CA ALA A 26 -1.50 10.55 -7.83
C ALA A 26 -2.81 10.14 -7.15
N LEU A 27 -2.92 10.37 -5.85
CA LEU A 27 -4.08 10.01 -5.04
C LEU A 27 -5.34 10.79 -5.48
N LYS A 28 -5.18 12.05 -5.88
CA LYS A 28 -6.28 12.84 -6.48
C LYS A 28 -6.77 12.23 -7.79
N THR A 29 -5.87 11.68 -8.60
CA THR A 29 -6.22 11.05 -9.90
C THR A 29 -7.14 9.84 -9.70
N VAL A 30 -7.00 9.10 -8.60
CA VAL A 30 -7.84 7.93 -8.25
C VAL A 30 -8.94 8.24 -7.24
N GLY A 31 -9.20 9.53 -6.95
CA GLY A 31 -10.34 9.96 -6.15
C GLY A 31 -10.20 9.81 -4.64
N VAL A 32 -8.98 9.68 -4.10
CA VAL A 32 -8.75 9.65 -2.65
C VAL A 32 -9.14 10.99 -2.03
N LYS A 33 -9.97 10.94 -0.98
CA LYS A 33 -10.57 12.13 -0.36
C LYS A 33 -9.72 12.74 0.76
N LYS A 34 -9.00 11.90 1.51
CA LYS A 34 -8.18 12.34 2.65
C LYS A 34 -6.83 11.63 2.62
N VAL A 35 -5.78 12.39 2.90
CA VAL A 35 -4.41 11.88 2.97
C VAL A 35 -3.79 12.33 4.28
N LYS A 36 -3.11 11.43 4.94
CA LYS A 36 -2.32 11.70 6.15
C LYS A 36 -0.89 11.22 5.92
N PHE A 37 0.07 12.12 6.04
CA PHE A 37 1.50 11.77 6.09
C PHE A 37 1.93 11.72 7.56
N LEU A 38 2.52 10.61 7.97
CA LEU A 38 3.09 10.46 9.32
C LEU A 38 4.52 11.01 9.40
N ASN A 39 5.13 11.33 8.25
CA ASN A 39 6.45 11.94 8.12
C ASN A 39 7.60 11.14 8.74
N TYR A 40 7.49 9.83 8.73
CA TYR A 40 8.61 8.95 9.04
C TYR A 40 9.67 9.00 7.93
N SER A 41 10.93 8.78 8.31
CA SER A 41 12.01 8.63 7.33
C SER A 41 11.79 7.38 6.48
N ASP A 42 12.18 7.46 5.21
CA ASP A 42 12.03 6.38 4.22
C ASP A 42 13.08 5.29 4.45
N ASN A 43 12.67 4.03 4.46
CA ASN A 43 13.49 2.86 4.73
C ASN A 43 14.18 2.88 6.12
N GLU A 44 13.55 3.51 7.11
CA GLU A 44 14.08 3.63 8.48
C GLU A 44 13.05 3.27 9.56
N LEU A 45 11.89 2.66 9.20
CA LEU A 45 10.89 2.29 10.20
C LEU A 45 11.40 1.25 11.20
N ASP A 46 12.39 0.44 10.83
CA ASP A 46 13.05 -0.54 11.69
C ASP A 46 13.93 0.09 12.78
N THR A 47 14.26 1.38 12.66
CA THR A 47 14.98 2.13 13.68
C THR A 47 14.06 2.66 14.80
N LEU A 48 12.75 2.56 14.61
CA LEU A 48 11.75 3.07 15.53
C LEU A 48 11.12 1.95 16.38
N PRO A 49 10.70 2.24 17.61
CA PRO A 49 9.90 1.29 18.37
C PRO A 49 8.60 0.96 17.63
N LEU A 50 8.39 -0.32 17.32
CA LEU A 50 7.15 -0.77 16.63
C LEU A 50 5.89 -0.27 17.32
N LEU A 51 5.88 -0.23 18.65
CA LEU A 51 4.73 0.26 19.43
C LEU A 51 4.38 1.72 19.12
N GLN A 52 5.34 2.56 18.78
CA GLN A 52 5.08 3.94 18.38
C GLN A 52 4.28 3.96 17.08
N ILE A 53 4.70 3.20 16.08
CA ILE A 53 4.02 3.11 14.78
C ILE A 53 2.62 2.51 14.94
N VAL A 54 2.49 1.46 15.76
CA VAL A 54 1.19 0.86 16.12
C VAL A 54 0.24 1.91 16.72
N LYS A 55 0.70 2.74 17.65
CA LYS A 55 -0.14 3.79 18.27
C LYS A 55 -0.57 4.85 17.27
N ASP A 56 0.27 5.22 16.32
CA ASP A 56 -0.11 6.16 15.27
C ASP A 56 -1.18 5.56 14.35
N VAL A 57 -1.06 4.28 13.98
CA VAL A 57 -2.09 3.58 13.21
C VAL A 57 -3.39 3.43 14.03
N GLU A 58 -3.32 3.07 15.33
CA GLU A 58 -4.49 3.00 16.22
C GLU A 58 -5.23 4.35 16.30
N LYS A 59 -4.49 5.45 16.37
CA LYS A 59 -5.06 6.81 16.38
C LYS A 59 -5.87 7.08 15.10
N GLU A 60 -5.35 6.72 13.94
CA GLU A 60 -6.06 6.90 12.67
C GLU A 60 -7.28 5.96 12.56
N ILE A 61 -7.18 4.71 13.02
CA ILE A 61 -8.30 3.77 13.09
C ILE A 61 -9.41 4.32 14.00
N ASN A 62 -9.07 4.83 15.17
CA ASN A 62 -10.03 5.37 16.12
C ASN A 62 -10.70 6.65 15.61
N SER A 63 -9.96 7.49 14.88
CA SER A 63 -10.46 8.72 14.30
C SER A 63 -11.39 8.49 13.11
N HIS A 64 -11.05 7.55 12.21
CA HIS A 64 -11.77 7.33 10.96
C HIS A 64 -12.75 6.17 10.99
N LYS A 65 -12.60 5.26 11.97
CA LYS A 65 -13.41 4.05 12.16
C LYS A 65 -13.60 3.25 10.86
N PRO A 66 -12.51 2.92 10.14
CA PRO A 66 -12.61 2.21 8.88
C PRO A 66 -13.17 0.80 9.11
N LYS A 67 -14.01 0.32 8.19
CA LYS A 67 -14.46 -1.08 8.17
C LYS A 67 -13.46 -1.98 7.46
N THR A 68 -12.77 -1.44 6.46
CA THR A 68 -11.79 -2.17 5.64
C THR A 68 -10.46 -1.43 5.62
N ILE A 69 -9.38 -2.17 5.76
CA ILE A 69 -8.01 -1.66 5.64
C ILE A 69 -7.28 -2.44 4.55
N PHE A 70 -6.51 -1.73 3.75
CA PHE A 70 -5.53 -2.29 2.83
C PHE A 70 -4.13 -1.98 3.34
N THR A 71 -3.25 -2.97 3.36
CA THR A 71 -1.87 -2.83 3.81
C THR A 71 -0.92 -3.59 2.89
N HIS A 72 0.37 -3.40 3.07
CA HIS A 72 1.40 -4.13 2.35
C HIS A 72 1.37 -5.64 2.68
N HIS A 73 2.01 -6.44 1.83
CA HIS A 73 2.19 -7.86 2.09
C HIS A 73 3.25 -8.09 3.21
N TYR A 74 3.00 -9.06 4.08
CA TYR A 74 3.86 -9.35 5.25
C TYR A 74 5.30 -9.73 4.90
N ASN A 75 5.51 -10.39 3.76
CA ASN A 75 6.82 -10.83 3.28
C ASN A 75 7.28 -9.99 2.08
N ASP A 76 7.27 -8.68 2.24
CA ASP A 76 7.79 -7.74 1.24
C ASP A 76 9.32 -7.58 1.40
N LEU A 77 10.04 -7.24 0.32
CA LEU A 77 11.48 -6.97 0.38
C LEU A 77 11.78 -5.72 1.20
N ASN A 78 10.96 -4.67 1.03
CA ASN A 78 11.12 -3.41 1.75
C ASN A 78 10.74 -3.58 3.23
N ILE A 79 11.65 -3.16 4.12
CA ILE A 79 11.44 -3.28 5.57
C ILE A 79 10.25 -2.44 6.06
N ASP A 80 10.07 -1.23 5.53
CA ASP A 80 8.97 -0.35 5.91
C ASP A 80 7.60 -0.95 5.56
N HIS A 81 7.51 -1.66 4.42
CA HIS A 81 6.30 -2.38 4.03
C HIS A 81 5.94 -3.48 5.03
N ARG A 82 6.94 -4.25 5.50
CA ARG A 82 6.74 -5.30 6.52
C ARG A 82 6.29 -4.71 7.85
N ILE A 83 6.93 -3.61 8.27
CA ILE A 83 6.59 -2.92 9.52
C ILE A 83 5.20 -2.28 9.43
N ALA A 84 4.84 -1.70 8.28
CA ALA A 84 3.49 -1.18 8.03
C ALA A 84 2.43 -2.29 8.13
N TYR A 85 2.70 -3.48 7.55
CA TYR A 85 1.83 -4.64 7.72
C TYR A 85 1.68 -5.02 9.20
N GLU A 86 2.78 -5.26 9.90
CA GLU A 86 2.80 -5.70 11.29
C GLU A 86 2.12 -4.68 12.22
N SER A 87 2.39 -3.40 12.02
CA SER A 87 1.73 -2.31 12.75
C SER A 87 0.24 -2.27 12.50
N THR A 88 -0.19 -2.49 11.25
CA THR A 88 -1.61 -2.54 10.88
C THR A 88 -2.31 -3.70 11.54
N ILE A 89 -1.75 -4.92 11.49
CA ILE A 89 -2.35 -6.10 12.13
C ILE A 89 -2.45 -5.90 13.65
N THR A 90 -1.39 -5.38 14.26
CA THR A 90 -1.34 -5.15 15.70
C THR A 90 -2.36 -4.09 16.14
N ALA A 91 -2.47 -2.99 15.39
CA ALA A 91 -3.43 -1.91 15.68
C ALA A 91 -4.89 -2.32 15.44
N SER A 92 -5.11 -3.30 14.55
CA SER A 92 -6.44 -3.77 14.15
C SER A 92 -6.86 -5.05 14.86
N ARG A 93 -6.24 -5.41 15.98
CA ARG A 93 -6.61 -6.61 16.76
C ARG A 93 -8.13 -6.68 16.92
N PRO A 94 -8.75 -7.88 16.74
CA PRO A 94 -10.21 -8.03 16.67
C PRO A 94 -10.89 -7.91 18.05
N LEU A 95 -10.58 -6.84 18.78
CA LEU A 95 -11.25 -6.48 20.02
C LEU A 95 -12.69 -6.06 19.73
N GLU A 96 -13.57 -6.10 20.75
CA GLU A 96 -14.96 -5.70 20.62
C GLU A 96 -15.11 -4.27 20.11
N SER A 97 -14.30 -3.35 20.62
CA SER A 97 -14.28 -1.93 20.23
C SER A 97 -13.66 -1.66 18.87
N CYS A 98 -12.96 -2.62 18.26
CA CYS A 98 -12.29 -2.41 16.98
C CYS A 98 -13.29 -2.34 15.83
N PRO A 99 -13.35 -1.21 15.08
CA PRO A 99 -14.30 -1.02 13.99
C PRO A 99 -13.98 -1.86 12.75
N VAL A 100 -12.73 -2.32 12.62
CA VAL A 100 -12.22 -3.01 11.42
C VAL A 100 -12.90 -4.36 11.27
N LYS A 101 -13.43 -4.61 10.08
CA LYS A 101 -14.11 -5.86 9.70
C LYS A 101 -13.27 -6.72 8.76
N SER A 102 -12.51 -6.08 7.88
CA SER A 102 -11.65 -6.79 6.92
C SER A 102 -10.31 -6.10 6.75
N ILE A 103 -9.28 -6.92 6.54
CA ILE A 103 -7.94 -6.48 6.20
C ILE A 103 -7.50 -7.24 4.95
N PHE A 104 -7.05 -6.49 3.97
CA PHE A 104 -6.48 -7.01 2.73
C PHE A 104 -5.02 -6.60 2.62
N SER A 105 -4.16 -7.50 2.17
CA SER A 105 -2.81 -7.14 1.78
C SER A 105 -2.65 -7.15 0.25
N PHE A 106 -1.76 -6.30 -0.23
CA PHE A 106 -1.43 -6.14 -1.64
C PHE A 106 0.06 -6.30 -1.89
N GLU A 107 0.42 -6.73 -3.09
CA GLU A 107 1.81 -6.74 -3.54
C GLU A 107 2.27 -5.34 -3.99
N ALA A 108 3.51 -4.99 -3.66
CA ALA A 108 4.18 -3.82 -4.21
C ALA A 108 5.14 -4.26 -5.30
N ILE A 109 4.83 -3.93 -6.56
CA ILE A 109 5.66 -4.27 -7.72
C ILE A 109 7.08 -3.72 -7.55
N SER A 110 8.08 -4.53 -7.85
CA SER A 110 9.51 -4.32 -7.61
C SER A 110 9.90 -4.29 -6.13
N SER A 111 9.10 -4.94 -5.30
CA SER A 111 9.38 -5.11 -3.88
C SER A 111 8.92 -6.51 -3.42
N SER A 112 7.60 -6.77 -3.37
CA SER A 112 7.08 -8.08 -3.00
C SER A 112 7.53 -9.19 -3.95
N ASP A 113 7.57 -8.90 -5.26
CA ASP A 113 7.99 -9.82 -6.32
C ASP A 113 9.50 -10.11 -6.33
N TRP A 114 10.32 -9.27 -5.72
CA TRP A 114 11.77 -9.50 -5.56
C TRP A 114 12.15 -10.21 -4.28
N ARG A 115 11.20 -10.40 -3.36
CA ARG A 115 11.41 -11.18 -2.13
C ARG A 115 11.37 -12.68 -2.44
N GLN A 116 12.45 -13.38 -2.14
CA GLN A 116 12.52 -14.83 -2.32
C GLN A 116 12.47 -15.56 -0.97
N PRO A 117 11.75 -16.70 -0.88
CA PRO A 117 10.81 -17.18 -1.89
C PRO A 117 9.59 -16.27 -2.05
N TYR A 118 9.09 -16.12 -3.29
CA TYR A 118 7.87 -15.35 -3.55
C TYR A 118 6.68 -15.98 -2.82
N SER A 119 5.97 -15.18 -2.04
CA SER A 119 4.97 -15.68 -1.10
C SER A 119 3.58 -15.06 -1.23
N PHE A 120 3.40 -14.02 -2.07
CA PHE A 120 2.10 -13.42 -2.29
C PHE A 120 1.16 -14.40 -3.01
N LYS A 121 0.05 -14.77 -2.35
CA LYS A 121 -0.94 -15.76 -2.81
C LYS A 121 -2.34 -15.16 -2.78
N PRO A 122 -2.68 -14.29 -3.72
CA PRO A 122 -3.94 -13.57 -3.69
C PRO A 122 -5.13 -14.53 -3.83
N ASN A 123 -6.21 -14.19 -3.14
CA ASN A 123 -7.48 -14.94 -3.10
C ASN A 123 -8.71 -14.03 -3.29
N VAL A 124 -8.49 -12.73 -3.48
CA VAL A 124 -9.52 -11.74 -3.80
C VAL A 124 -9.08 -10.97 -5.04
N PHE A 125 -9.97 -10.89 -6.04
CA PHE A 125 -9.69 -10.27 -7.33
C PHE A 125 -10.79 -9.26 -7.64
N VAL A 126 -10.41 -8.01 -7.83
CA VAL A 126 -11.33 -6.90 -8.07
C VAL A 126 -11.18 -6.46 -9.52
N ASP A 127 -12.29 -6.47 -10.27
CA ASP A 127 -12.30 -5.96 -11.64
C ASP A 127 -11.94 -4.47 -11.65
N ILE A 128 -10.87 -4.14 -12.36
CA ILE A 128 -10.39 -2.77 -12.60
C ILE A 128 -10.32 -2.45 -14.09
N SER A 129 -11.09 -3.14 -14.91
CA SER A 129 -11.05 -2.98 -16.37
C SER A 129 -11.27 -1.54 -16.81
N ILE A 130 -12.09 -0.79 -16.06
CA ILE A 130 -12.37 0.63 -16.30
C ILE A 130 -11.29 1.51 -15.66
N GLU A 131 -10.84 1.16 -14.45
CA GLU A 131 -9.95 1.96 -13.60
C GLU A 131 -8.45 1.80 -13.97
N LEU A 132 -8.08 0.79 -14.76
CA LEU A 132 -6.69 0.52 -15.14
C LEU A 132 -5.99 1.76 -15.72
N LYS A 133 -6.70 2.52 -16.56
CA LYS A 133 -6.17 3.76 -17.13
C LYS A 133 -5.86 4.80 -16.06
N SER A 134 -6.75 4.97 -15.10
CA SER A 134 -6.58 5.90 -13.97
C SER A 134 -5.43 5.46 -13.05
N LYS A 135 -5.31 4.14 -12.80
CA LYS A 135 -4.17 3.56 -12.06
C LYS A 135 -2.84 3.93 -12.72
N ILE A 136 -2.71 3.71 -14.04
CA ILE A 136 -1.47 4.02 -14.78
C ILE A 136 -1.19 5.52 -14.78
N GLN A 137 -2.23 6.36 -14.92
CA GLN A 137 -2.08 7.81 -14.82
C GLN A 137 -1.59 8.26 -13.43
N ALA A 138 -2.14 7.68 -12.36
CA ALA A 138 -1.71 7.97 -10.99
C ALA A 138 -0.23 7.59 -10.79
N LEU A 139 0.17 6.37 -11.18
CA LEU A 139 1.55 5.93 -11.09
C LEU A 139 2.50 6.81 -11.91
N SER A 140 2.06 7.35 -13.05
CA SER A 140 2.85 8.25 -13.90
C SER A 140 3.19 9.60 -13.23
N LYS A 141 2.51 9.96 -12.12
CA LYS A 141 2.86 11.16 -11.33
C LYS A 141 4.19 10.99 -10.60
N TYR A 142 4.58 9.76 -10.28
CA TYR A 142 5.87 9.44 -9.67
C TYR A 142 6.97 9.31 -10.73
N LYS A 143 7.33 10.43 -11.36
CA LYS A 143 8.26 10.47 -12.52
C LYS A 143 9.60 9.77 -12.26
N LYS A 144 10.11 9.82 -11.03
CA LYS A 144 11.37 9.17 -10.64
C LYS A 144 11.22 7.67 -10.37
N GLU A 145 9.98 7.17 -10.17
CA GLU A 145 9.69 5.78 -9.82
C GLU A 145 9.35 4.93 -11.04
N ILE A 146 8.65 5.51 -12.02
CA ILE A 146 8.34 4.84 -13.27
C ILE A 146 9.63 4.61 -14.05
N ARG A 147 9.79 3.39 -14.58
CA ARG A 147 10.97 2.93 -15.31
C ARG A 147 10.55 2.40 -16.68
N ASN A 148 11.54 2.23 -17.55
CA ASN A 148 11.34 1.56 -18.83
C ASN A 148 11.32 0.04 -18.64
N PHE A 149 10.55 -0.66 -19.50
CA PHE A 149 10.62 -2.11 -19.60
C PHE A 149 12.08 -2.56 -19.88
N PRO A 150 12.59 -3.63 -19.25
CA PRO A 150 11.88 -4.71 -18.53
C PRO A 150 11.66 -4.48 -17.01
N HIS A 151 11.91 -3.29 -16.49
CA HIS A 151 11.73 -3.05 -15.06
C HIS A 151 10.28 -3.29 -14.63
N PRO A 152 10.00 -3.93 -13.46
CA PRO A 152 8.63 -4.19 -12.97
C PRO A 152 7.75 -2.95 -12.87
N ARG A 153 8.31 -1.77 -12.52
CA ARG A 153 7.59 -0.48 -12.49
C ARG A 153 7.39 0.15 -13.87
N SER A 154 7.56 -0.59 -14.96
CA SER A 154 7.21 -0.08 -16.28
C SER A 154 5.69 -0.14 -16.50
N LYS A 155 5.16 0.79 -17.30
CA LYS A 155 3.74 0.77 -17.66
C LYS A 155 3.33 -0.57 -18.25
N LYS A 156 4.18 -1.13 -19.15
CA LYS A 156 3.95 -2.42 -19.79
C LYS A 156 3.81 -3.55 -18.77
N THR A 157 4.68 -3.61 -17.76
CA THR A 157 4.60 -4.66 -16.72
C THR A 157 3.35 -4.49 -15.87
N ILE A 158 3.03 -3.26 -15.46
CA ILE A 158 1.83 -2.96 -14.66
C ILE A 158 0.56 -3.39 -15.39
N GLU A 159 0.45 -3.08 -16.68
CA GLU A 159 -0.67 -3.52 -17.54
C GLU A 159 -0.72 -5.05 -17.66
N SER A 160 0.43 -5.69 -17.88
CA SER A 160 0.53 -7.14 -18.02
C SER A 160 0.12 -7.88 -16.75
N VAL A 161 0.53 -7.38 -15.58
CA VAL A 161 0.15 -7.98 -14.27
C VAL A 161 -1.36 -7.85 -14.05
N ALA A 162 -1.93 -6.67 -14.27
CA ALA A 162 -3.38 -6.47 -14.14
C ALA A 162 -4.18 -7.34 -15.12
N THR A 163 -3.72 -7.44 -16.37
CA THR A 163 -4.33 -8.31 -17.39
C THR A 163 -4.23 -9.79 -17.01
N ARG A 164 -3.07 -10.23 -16.50
CA ARG A 164 -2.89 -11.60 -16.03
C ARG A 164 -3.89 -11.94 -14.91
N TRP A 165 -3.98 -11.11 -13.89
CA TRP A 165 -4.93 -11.33 -12.80
C TRP A 165 -6.37 -11.32 -13.28
N GLY A 166 -6.73 -10.40 -14.18
CA GLY A 166 -8.05 -10.34 -14.77
C GLY A 166 -8.41 -11.59 -15.56
N SER A 167 -7.49 -12.08 -16.42
CA SER A 167 -7.72 -13.23 -17.29
C SER A 167 -8.02 -14.53 -16.52
N LEU A 168 -7.50 -14.67 -15.30
CA LEU A 168 -7.76 -15.85 -14.47
C LEU A 168 -9.20 -15.89 -13.93
N TYR A 169 -9.89 -14.76 -13.89
CA TYR A 169 -11.22 -14.63 -13.27
C TYR A 169 -12.27 -14.02 -14.22
N GLY A 170 -11.99 -13.96 -15.51
CA GLY A 170 -12.95 -13.50 -16.52
C GLY A 170 -13.06 -11.98 -16.65
N PHE A 171 -12.10 -11.21 -16.14
CA PHE A 171 -12.01 -9.76 -16.28
C PHE A 171 -10.94 -9.35 -17.31
N LYS A 172 -11.08 -8.17 -17.91
CA LYS A 172 -10.03 -7.62 -18.79
C LYS A 172 -8.77 -7.22 -17.99
N ALA A 173 -8.98 -6.76 -16.77
CA ALA A 173 -7.91 -6.43 -15.82
C ALA A 173 -8.43 -6.55 -14.39
N ALA A 174 -7.59 -6.97 -13.45
CA ALA A 174 -7.93 -7.03 -12.03
C ALA A 174 -6.79 -6.57 -11.13
N GLU A 175 -7.16 -6.09 -9.95
CA GLU A 175 -6.29 -5.98 -8.78
C GLU A 175 -6.43 -7.25 -7.94
N ALA A 176 -5.30 -7.74 -7.45
CA ALA A 176 -5.24 -8.94 -6.63
C ALA A 176 -4.86 -8.60 -5.18
N PHE A 177 -5.56 -9.23 -4.24
CA PHE A 177 -5.35 -9.03 -2.81
C PHE A 177 -5.34 -10.38 -2.07
N GLU A 178 -4.64 -10.44 -0.95
CA GLU A 178 -4.84 -11.48 0.05
C GLU A 178 -5.81 -10.99 1.12
N LEU A 179 -6.89 -11.71 1.36
CA LEU A 179 -7.74 -11.51 2.52
C LEU A 179 -7.01 -12.05 3.75
N VAL A 180 -6.53 -11.13 4.59
CA VAL A 180 -5.77 -11.43 5.82
C VAL A 180 -6.71 -11.70 6.98
N MET A 181 -7.78 -10.91 7.11
CA MET A 181 -8.78 -11.03 8.15
C MET A 181 -10.15 -10.62 7.62
N CYS A 182 -11.17 -11.38 8.01
CA CYS A 182 -12.57 -10.99 7.86
C CYS A 182 -13.33 -11.33 9.15
N LYS A 183 -14.01 -10.34 9.75
CA LYS A 183 -14.84 -10.47 10.94
C LYS A 183 -16.28 -10.10 10.59
N THR A 184 -17.17 -11.06 10.61
CA THR A 184 -18.61 -10.84 10.39
C THR A 184 -19.44 -11.58 11.44
N SER A 185 -20.58 -11.02 11.82
CA SER A 185 -21.57 -11.67 12.67
C SER A 185 -22.64 -12.45 11.89
N ASN A 186 -22.72 -12.19 10.56
CA ASN A 186 -23.64 -12.87 9.67
C ASN A 186 -22.93 -13.19 8.36
N PHE A 187 -22.99 -14.45 7.93
CA PHE A 187 -22.34 -14.93 6.72
C PHE A 187 -22.87 -14.25 5.45
N ASP A 188 -24.16 -13.89 5.42
CA ASP A 188 -24.78 -13.20 4.28
C ASP A 188 -24.13 -11.83 4.00
N ASN A 189 -23.59 -11.17 5.04
CA ASN A 189 -22.87 -9.89 4.88
C ASN A 189 -21.51 -10.00 4.16
N LEU A 190 -21.06 -11.21 3.84
CA LEU A 190 -19.85 -11.41 3.03
C LEU A 190 -20.13 -11.27 1.53
N PHE A 191 -21.40 -11.36 1.11
CA PHE A 191 -21.81 -11.45 -0.28
C PHE A 191 -22.68 -10.27 -0.73
N THR A 192 -22.92 -9.30 0.14
CA THR A 192 -23.67 -8.06 -0.12
C THR A 192 -22.75 -6.86 0.05
#